data_9dcbfcc5dbda289381a2f8045c15690c
#
_entry.id   9dcbfcc5dbda289381a2f8045c15690c
#
_cell.length_a   1.000
_cell.length_b   1.000
_cell.length_c   1.000
_cell.angle_alpha   90.00
_cell.angle_beta   90.00
_cell.angle_gamma   90.00
#
_symmetry.space_group_name_H-M   'P 1'
#
loop_
_entity.id
_entity.type
_entity.pdbx_description
1 polymer ?
#
loop_
_entity_poly.entity_id
_entity_poly.type
_entity_poly.pdbx_seq_one_letter_code
_entity_poly.pdbx_strand_id
1 'polypeptide(L)'
;MSTVTDDDLRALRDHLEATGELPVERTASHYLGEAEAVVADALAPTASEDVVRRRVAQARELLGEFEATGDQRADDHVDAARELCGSILDGED
;
A
#
# COMPACT_ATOMS: atom_id res chain seq x y z
N MET A 1 -6.13 -19.54 -8.00
CA MET A 1 -6.45 -19.12 -7.12
C MET A 1 -6.01 -17.90 -6.61
N SER A 2 -6.56 -16.94 -6.45
CA SER A 2 -6.11 -15.72 -6.15
C SER A 2 -6.28 -15.35 -4.75
N THR A 3 -6.47 -16.22 -3.88
CA THR A 3 -6.63 -15.89 -2.52
C THR A 3 -5.40 -15.26 -1.95
N VAL A 4 -4.23 -15.62 -2.45
CA VAL A 4 -2.99 -15.03 -1.95
C VAL A 4 -2.98 -13.53 -2.24
N THR A 5 -3.45 -13.14 -3.42
CA THR A 5 -3.48 -11.73 -3.77
C THR A 5 -4.42 -10.95 -2.85
N ASP A 6 -5.57 -11.54 -2.51
CA ASP A 6 -6.49 -10.85 -1.61
C ASP A 6 -5.89 -10.68 -0.23
N ASP A 7 -5.18 -11.68 0.27
CA ASP A 7 -4.53 -11.59 1.57
C ASP A 7 -3.43 -10.52 1.52
N ASP A 8 -2.69 -10.45 0.42
CA ASP A 8 -1.64 -9.46 0.27
C ASP A 8 -2.23 -8.06 0.22
N LEU A 9 -3.36 -7.88 -0.46
CA LEU A 9 -4.01 -6.58 -0.52
C LEU A 9 -4.48 -6.14 0.87
N ARG A 10 -5.02 -7.06 1.65
CA ARG A 10 -5.46 -6.71 2.98
C ARG A 10 -4.29 -6.38 3.89
N ALA A 11 -3.19 -7.13 3.76
CA ALA A 11 -2.00 -6.83 4.53
C ALA A 11 -1.44 -5.47 4.14
N LEU A 12 -1.45 -5.15 2.84
CA LEU A 12 -1.01 -3.85 2.37
C LEU A 12 -1.85 -2.75 2.99
N ARG A 13 -3.17 -2.90 2.98
CA ARG A 13 -4.05 -1.91 3.59
C ARG A 13 -3.76 -1.77 5.08
N ASP A 14 -3.57 -2.90 5.76
CA ASP A 14 -3.37 -2.86 7.21
C ASP A 14 -2.08 -2.12 7.57
N HIS A 15 -1.02 -2.31 6.79
CA HIS A 15 0.22 -1.59 7.04
C HIS A 15 0.04 -0.09 6.81
N LEU A 16 -0.70 0.28 5.77
CA LEU A 16 -0.93 1.70 5.50
C LEU A 16 -1.81 2.33 6.58
N GLU A 17 -2.84 1.61 7.05
CA GLU A 17 -3.68 2.14 8.10
C GLU A 17 -2.90 2.33 9.39
N ALA A 18 -1.97 1.44 9.67
CA ALA A 18 -1.19 1.54 10.89
C ALA A 18 -0.36 2.82 10.93
N THR A 19 0.10 3.29 9.78
CA THR A 19 0.88 4.53 9.74
C THR A 19 0.04 5.74 10.13
N GLY A 20 -1.27 5.67 9.94
CA GLY A 20 -2.14 6.79 10.27
C GLY A 20 -2.23 7.08 11.75
N GLU A 21 -1.80 6.12 12.59
CA GLU A 21 -1.84 6.33 14.01
C GLU A 21 -0.48 6.69 14.57
N LEU A 22 0.50 6.88 13.74
CA LEU A 22 1.85 7.18 14.17
C LEU A 22 2.22 8.61 13.79
N PRO A 23 3.14 9.24 14.53
CA PRO A 23 3.49 10.64 14.27
C PRO A 23 4.45 10.77 13.10
N VAL A 24 3.93 10.70 11.89
CA VAL A 24 4.74 10.80 10.69
C VAL A 24 4.78 12.24 10.21
N GLU A 25 5.79 12.57 9.39
CA GLU A 25 5.92 13.88 8.83
C GLU A 25 4.79 14.19 7.88
N ARG A 26 4.49 15.47 7.71
CA ARG A 26 3.33 15.89 6.93
C ARG A 26 3.38 15.39 5.49
N THR A 27 4.55 15.49 4.83
CA THR A 27 4.66 15.05 3.45
C THR A 27 4.40 13.56 3.35
N ALA A 28 5.00 12.77 4.23
CA ALA A 28 4.77 11.34 4.24
C ALA A 28 3.31 11.03 4.52
N SER A 29 2.71 11.74 5.46
CA SER A 29 1.32 11.52 5.81
C SER A 29 0.40 11.76 4.60
N HIS A 30 0.70 12.78 3.80
CA HIS A 30 -0.10 13.08 2.61
C HIS A 30 -0.05 11.90 1.63
N TYR A 31 1.14 11.41 1.33
CA TYR A 31 1.26 10.32 0.36
C TYR A 31 0.73 9.00 0.92
N LEU A 32 0.89 8.78 2.22
CA LEU A 32 0.36 7.57 2.83
C LEU A 32 -1.17 7.57 2.81
N GLY A 33 -1.78 8.73 3.04
CA GLY A 33 -3.23 8.83 2.97
C GLY A 33 -3.75 8.56 1.58
N GLU A 34 -3.04 9.07 0.56
CA GLU A 34 -3.45 8.81 -0.81
C GLU A 34 -3.25 7.36 -1.19
N ALA A 35 -2.15 6.74 -0.74
CA ALA A 35 -1.91 5.34 -1.03
C ALA A 35 -2.99 4.47 -0.38
N GLU A 36 -3.38 4.83 0.83
CA GLU A 36 -4.43 4.08 1.53
C GLU A 36 -5.75 4.16 0.77
N ALA A 37 -6.10 5.32 0.25
CA ALA A 37 -7.34 5.48 -0.51
C ALA A 37 -7.30 4.66 -1.80
N VAL A 38 -6.15 4.64 -2.46
CA VAL A 38 -6.02 3.90 -3.70
C VAL A 38 -6.13 2.40 -3.45
N VAL A 39 -5.53 1.92 -2.35
CA VAL A 39 -5.61 0.49 -2.03
C VAL A 39 -7.04 0.13 -1.63
N ALA A 40 -7.75 1.03 -0.98
CA ALA A 40 -9.15 0.77 -0.65
C ALA A 40 -9.98 0.57 -1.92
N ASP A 41 -9.68 1.33 -2.98
CA ASP A 41 -10.36 1.12 -4.25
C ASP A 41 -10.05 -0.27 -4.81
N ALA A 42 -8.83 -0.74 -4.66
CA ALA A 42 -8.46 -2.06 -5.15
C ALA A 42 -9.17 -3.17 -4.39
N LEU A 43 -9.60 -2.89 -3.15
CA LEU A 43 -10.29 -3.90 -2.36
C LEU A 43 -11.80 -3.90 -2.59
N ALA A 44 -12.30 -3.00 -3.41
CA ALA A 44 -13.74 -2.95 -3.70
C ALA A 44 -14.19 -4.27 -4.33
N PRO A 45 -15.36 -4.76 -3.97
CA PRO A 45 -15.82 -6.05 -4.52
C PRO A 45 -15.95 -6.06 -6.03
N THR A 46 -16.15 -4.88 -6.64
CA THR A 46 -16.31 -4.80 -8.08
C THR A 46 -15.00 -4.57 -8.82
N ALA A 47 -13.88 -4.49 -8.12
CA ALA A 47 -12.61 -4.21 -8.78
C ALA A 47 -12.17 -5.42 -9.60
N SER A 48 -11.88 -5.18 -10.87
CA SER A 48 -11.37 -6.24 -11.72
C SER A 48 -9.88 -6.42 -11.45
N GLU A 49 -9.31 -7.49 -11.98
CA GLU A 49 -7.90 -7.74 -11.80
C GLU A 49 -7.07 -6.62 -12.38
N ASP A 50 -7.47 -6.05 -13.51
CA ASP A 50 -6.77 -4.93 -14.11
C ASP A 50 -6.80 -3.71 -13.21
N VAL A 51 -7.95 -3.44 -12.59
CA VAL A 51 -8.09 -2.31 -11.68
C VAL A 51 -7.19 -2.52 -10.46
N VAL A 52 -7.18 -3.74 -9.92
CA VAL A 52 -6.35 -4.04 -8.76
C VAL A 52 -4.88 -3.75 -9.11
N ARG A 53 -4.41 -4.24 -10.25
CA ARG A 53 -3.01 -4.05 -10.61
C ARG A 53 -2.68 -2.56 -10.80
N ARG A 54 -3.59 -1.81 -11.42
CA ARG A 54 -3.35 -0.40 -11.62
C ARG A 54 -3.31 0.36 -10.31
N ARG A 55 -4.21 0.04 -9.39
CA ARG A 55 -4.25 0.72 -8.10
C ARG A 55 -3.03 0.39 -7.26
N VAL A 56 -2.57 -0.87 -7.28
CA VAL A 56 -1.39 -1.25 -6.53
C VAL A 56 -0.15 -0.57 -7.12
N ALA A 57 -0.06 -0.46 -8.44
CA ALA A 57 1.05 0.24 -9.07
C ALA A 57 1.05 1.71 -8.68
N GLN A 58 -0.14 2.32 -8.59
CA GLN A 58 -0.27 3.70 -8.19
C GLN A 58 0.15 3.87 -6.73
N ALA A 59 -0.25 2.95 -5.87
CA ALA A 59 0.15 2.99 -4.46
C ALA A 59 1.66 2.88 -4.33
N ARG A 60 2.28 2.01 -5.14
CA ARG A 60 3.73 1.86 -5.09
C ARG A 60 4.43 3.17 -5.48
N GLU A 61 3.90 3.87 -6.48
CA GLU A 61 4.47 5.14 -6.87
C GLU A 61 4.33 6.17 -5.75
N LEU A 62 3.18 6.21 -5.09
CA LEU A 62 2.97 7.15 -4.00
C LEU A 62 3.93 6.86 -2.85
N LEU A 63 4.16 5.59 -2.56
CA LEU A 63 5.07 5.22 -1.48
C LEU A 63 6.53 5.51 -1.85
N GLY A 64 6.82 5.75 -3.10
CA GLY A 64 8.15 6.12 -3.55
C GLY A 64 8.42 7.62 -3.53
N GLU A 65 7.40 8.44 -3.18
CA GLU A 65 7.57 9.88 -3.23
C GLU A 65 8.25 10.45 -1.99
N PHE A 66 8.50 9.67 -0.99
CA PHE A 66 9.18 10.12 0.21
C PHE A 66 10.14 9.02 0.67
N GLU A 67 11.20 9.41 1.37
CA GLU A 67 12.18 8.42 1.80
C GLU A 67 11.92 7.90 3.19
N ALA A 68 11.51 8.72 4.09
CA ALA A 68 11.29 8.31 5.47
C ALA A 68 10.13 9.08 6.04
N THR A 69 9.48 8.51 7.04
CA THR A 69 8.31 9.12 7.65
C THR A 69 8.64 9.95 8.86
N GLY A 70 9.84 9.80 9.41
CA GLY A 70 10.17 10.44 10.66
C GLY A 70 9.87 9.58 11.88
N ASP A 71 9.30 8.42 11.70
CA ASP A 71 8.99 7.50 12.79
C ASP A 71 9.40 6.10 12.36
N GLN A 72 10.22 5.44 13.17
CA GLN A 72 10.78 4.14 12.82
C GLN A 72 9.69 3.09 12.61
N ARG A 73 8.65 3.11 13.44
CA ARG A 73 7.60 2.11 13.31
C ARG A 73 6.83 2.30 11.99
N ALA A 74 6.62 3.57 11.61
CA ALA A 74 5.95 3.86 10.35
C ALA A 74 6.86 3.47 9.18
N ASP A 75 8.16 3.69 9.29
CA ASP A 75 9.09 3.29 8.25
C ASP A 75 9.03 1.79 8.02
N ASP A 76 8.92 1.01 9.11
CA ASP A 76 8.83 -0.44 8.98
C ASP A 76 7.55 -0.84 8.26
N HIS A 77 6.44 -0.17 8.55
CA HIS A 77 5.18 -0.45 7.85
C HIS A 77 5.26 -0.05 6.38
N VAL A 78 5.94 1.06 6.07
CA VAL A 78 6.09 1.49 4.70
C VAL A 78 6.96 0.50 3.92
N ASP A 79 8.03 -0.01 4.53
CA ASP A 79 8.88 -0.99 3.88
C ASP A 79 8.09 -2.26 3.57
N ALA A 80 7.28 -2.72 4.52
CA ALA A 80 6.46 -3.89 4.31
C ALA A 80 5.43 -3.64 3.20
N ALA A 81 4.86 -2.43 3.17
CA ALA A 81 3.89 -2.08 2.14
C ALA A 81 4.53 -2.06 0.77
N ARG A 82 5.75 -1.53 0.66
CA ARG A 82 6.45 -1.51 -0.62
C ARG A 82 6.74 -2.93 -1.11
N GLU A 83 7.13 -3.81 -0.21
CA GLU A 83 7.38 -5.19 -0.57
C GLU A 83 6.11 -5.88 -1.04
N LEU A 84 5.00 -5.61 -0.38
CA LEU A 84 3.73 -6.22 -0.76
C LEU A 84 3.28 -5.73 -2.14
N CYS A 85 3.49 -4.44 -2.45
CA CYS A 85 3.17 -3.94 -3.78
C CYS A 85 3.98 -4.70 -4.83
N GLY A 86 5.26 -4.92 -4.59
CA GLY A 86 6.10 -5.67 -5.50
C GLY A 86 5.64 -7.10 -5.67
N SER A 87 5.27 -7.76 -4.56
CA SER A 87 4.80 -9.13 -4.63
C SER A 87 3.51 -9.23 -5.42
N ILE A 88 2.60 -8.31 -5.21
CA ILE A 88 1.31 -8.34 -5.92
C ILE A 88 1.53 -8.11 -7.41
N LEU A 89 2.41 -7.16 -7.76
CA LEU A 89 2.60 -6.82 -9.16
C LEU A 89 3.45 -7.83 -9.91
N ASP A 90 4.44 -8.43 -9.20
CA ASP A 90 5.35 -9.34 -9.86
C ASP A 90 5.05 -10.78 -9.59
N GLY A 91 4.21 -11.09 -8.71
CA GLY A 91 4.02 -12.40 -8.20
C GLY A 91 3.12 -13.26 -8.92
N GLU A 92 2.83 -12.97 -10.09
CA GLU A 92 2.02 -13.68 -10.76
C GLU A 92 2.55 -14.74 -11.37
N ASP A 93 3.35 -15.16 -11.50
CA ASP A 93 3.86 -16.21 -12.11
C ASP A 93 3.50 -17.39 -11.79
#